data_a4a7f8270e7095cb0f56d1b769ae5d23
#
_entry.id   a4a7f8270e7095cb0f56d1b769ae5d23
#
_cell.length_a   1.000
_cell.length_b   1.000
_cell.length_c   1.000
_cell.angle_alpha   90.00
_cell.angle_beta   90.00
_cell.angle_gamma   90.00
#
_symmetry.space_group_name_H-M   'P 1'
#
loop_
_entity.id
_entity.type
_entity.pdbx_description
1 polymer ?
#
loop_
_entity_poly.entity_id
_entity_poly.type
_entity_poly.pdbx_seq_one_letter_code
_entity_poly.pdbx_strand_id
1 'polypeptide(L)'
;MTPKKRALLYICRKKKFSILLFLLLALLSSACLMGIIMVRGLEDTQSTLRRTFAGSFYVSTDWNSVGTHPENVPGFEFLNDEMAERIGDFEGITAVNATAYDFLASDELTLIPGAHARYLKETDPADASYKNKLYFTKSPSYAFNSYSELAPEFRMGQYTLVKGRHITPEDTHVAIISDVLAEQNGLDVGDSYYVYDYDVTGAFPNYNGIDFDLTIVGIYHVEAQQKTTKFTNESDIAANKVFSDTHTNVETKQRADDYVYYPFVYFFVDDPARIDEIMAAEQERDDIPWEYYLIEADETEYASVAEPLRSMHTTIIVVTCIVAVVLLILLYLVLRMSLQSRRQETRVYRCLGYSKRNIWGQFVIEGVLLALLAFIPAAALAPPCTAAMGGAVENIVAAQNEEPPEYSEAEIAAAMRDGSFVNMMEDMQKLYLDEPVEIDMDTGLTLPVVLASMAAGLAAVVLFVSIQSRELLNAGLR
;
A
#
# COMPACT_ATOMS: atom_id res chain seq x y z
N MET A 1 -55.30 -29.40 -5.86
CA MET A 1 -54.00 -29.40 -5.20
C MET A 1 -53.33 -28.02 -5.41
N THR A 2 -52.87 -27.37 -4.37
CA THR A 2 -52.23 -26.04 -4.48
C THR A 2 -50.86 -26.12 -5.16
N PRO A 3 -50.40 -25.07 -5.86
CA PRO A 3 -49.06 -25.05 -6.47
C PRO A 3 -47.94 -25.40 -5.49
N LYS A 4 -48.02 -24.90 -4.24
CA LYS A 4 -47.03 -25.17 -3.15
C LYS A 4 -46.91 -26.67 -2.84
N LYS A 5 -48.07 -27.40 -2.70
CA LYS A 5 -48.05 -28.81 -2.35
C LYS A 5 -47.52 -29.68 -3.50
N ARG A 6 -47.75 -29.27 -4.76
CA ARG A 6 -47.17 -29.94 -5.95
C ARG A 6 -45.69 -29.73 -6.08
N ALA A 7 -45.18 -28.51 -5.79
CA ALA A 7 -43.75 -28.18 -5.78
C ALA A 7 -42.99 -29.06 -4.79
N LEU A 8 -43.48 -29.17 -3.57
CA LEU A 8 -42.86 -29.99 -2.52
C LEU A 8 -42.81 -31.48 -2.88
N LEU A 9 -43.91 -32.03 -3.40
CA LEU A 9 -43.95 -33.41 -3.85
C LEU A 9 -43.03 -33.71 -5.03
N TYR A 10 -42.80 -32.73 -5.91
CA TYR A 10 -41.87 -32.89 -7.03
C TYR A 10 -40.43 -32.97 -6.53
N ILE A 11 -40.01 -32.05 -5.65
CA ILE A 11 -38.67 -32.04 -5.04
C ILE A 11 -38.37 -33.40 -4.39
N CYS A 12 -39.35 -33.96 -3.63
CA CYS A 12 -39.17 -35.25 -2.96
C CYS A 12 -39.13 -36.43 -3.91
N ARG A 13 -39.84 -36.38 -5.06
CA ARG A 13 -39.94 -37.50 -6.03
C ARG A 13 -38.75 -37.53 -7.00
N LYS A 14 -38.25 -36.39 -7.46
CA LYS A 14 -37.18 -36.25 -8.45
C LYS A 14 -35.83 -35.88 -7.79
N LYS A 15 -35.44 -36.65 -6.76
CA LYS A 15 -34.31 -36.40 -5.89
C LYS A 15 -32.99 -36.06 -6.65
N LYS A 16 -32.63 -36.83 -7.68
CA LYS A 16 -31.39 -36.63 -8.45
C LYS A 16 -31.29 -35.21 -9.05
N PHE A 17 -32.41 -34.74 -9.63
CA PHE A 17 -32.46 -33.44 -10.28
C PHE A 17 -32.50 -32.28 -9.26
N SER A 18 -33.26 -32.46 -8.18
CA SER A 18 -33.37 -31.50 -7.11
C SER A 18 -32.03 -31.32 -6.38
N ILE A 19 -31.27 -32.44 -6.17
CA ILE A 19 -29.94 -32.40 -5.58
C ILE A 19 -28.96 -31.67 -6.51
N LEU A 20 -28.97 -31.98 -7.82
CA LEU A 20 -28.10 -31.30 -8.78
C LEU A 20 -28.34 -29.79 -8.79
N LEU A 21 -29.61 -29.36 -8.83
CA LEU A 21 -29.96 -27.94 -8.81
C LEU A 21 -29.61 -27.28 -7.48
N PHE A 22 -29.82 -27.97 -6.36
CA PHE A 22 -29.45 -27.53 -5.04
C PHE A 22 -27.93 -27.30 -4.93
N LEU A 23 -27.11 -28.26 -5.37
CA LEU A 23 -25.65 -28.14 -5.35
C LEU A 23 -25.15 -27.00 -6.24
N LEU A 24 -25.73 -26.82 -7.42
CA LEU A 24 -25.37 -25.73 -8.31
C LEU A 24 -25.74 -24.36 -7.72
N LEU A 25 -26.90 -24.24 -7.10
CA LEU A 25 -27.34 -23.03 -6.43
C LEU A 25 -26.46 -22.74 -5.18
N ALA A 26 -26.09 -23.78 -4.43
CA ALA A 26 -25.19 -23.64 -3.30
C ALA A 26 -23.82 -23.16 -3.74
N LEU A 27 -23.24 -23.73 -4.80
CA LEU A 27 -21.96 -23.29 -5.37
C LEU A 27 -22.02 -21.85 -5.88
N LEU A 28 -23.09 -21.49 -6.61
CA LEU A 28 -23.25 -20.11 -7.10
C LEU A 28 -23.34 -19.12 -5.94
N SER A 29 -24.17 -19.43 -4.95
CA SER A 29 -24.34 -18.55 -3.78
C SER A 29 -23.04 -18.45 -2.95
N SER A 30 -22.31 -19.57 -2.78
CA SER A 30 -21.03 -19.58 -2.07
C SER A 30 -19.99 -18.75 -2.81
N ALA A 31 -19.83 -18.94 -4.12
CA ALA A 31 -18.86 -18.20 -4.92
C ALA A 31 -19.14 -16.67 -4.91
N CYS A 32 -20.40 -16.28 -5.02
CA CYS A 32 -20.78 -14.87 -4.95
C CYS A 32 -20.51 -14.28 -3.55
N LEU A 33 -20.87 -15.01 -2.49
CA LEU A 33 -20.61 -14.57 -1.12
C LEU A 33 -19.11 -14.43 -0.85
N MET A 34 -18.30 -15.43 -1.21
CA MET A 34 -16.86 -15.39 -1.07
C MET A 34 -16.23 -14.19 -1.79
N GLY A 35 -16.64 -13.95 -3.03
CA GLY A 35 -16.16 -12.79 -3.79
C GLY A 35 -16.50 -11.46 -3.12
N ILE A 36 -17.72 -11.31 -2.60
CA ILE A 36 -18.14 -10.08 -1.91
C ILE A 36 -17.38 -9.89 -0.59
N ILE A 37 -17.21 -10.96 0.21
CA ILE A 37 -16.46 -10.90 1.47
C ILE A 37 -15.02 -10.50 1.20
N MET A 38 -14.39 -11.11 0.19
CA MET A 38 -13.00 -10.88 -0.14
C MET A 38 -12.74 -9.46 -0.66
N VAL A 39 -13.65 -8.93 -1.52
CA VAL A 39 -13.56 -7.53 -1.98
C VAL A 39 -13.68 -6.57 -0.80
N ARG A 40 -14.62 -6.79 0.10
CA ARG A 40 -14.78 -5.93 1.29
C ARG A 40 -13.62 -6.04 2.26
N GLY A 41 -13.15 -7.26 2.53
CA GLY A 41 -12.00 -7.46 3.39
C GLY A 41 -10.76 -6.71 2.86
N LEU A 42 -10.55 -6.72 1.55
CA LEU A 42 -9.47 -5.93 0.93
C LEU A 42 -9.72 -4.41 1.03
N GLU A 43 -10.95 -3.92 0.82
CA GLU A 43 -11.30 -2.51 0.99
C GLU A 43 -11.09 -2.05 2.44
N ASP A 44 -11.52 -2.85 3.42
CA ASP A 44 -11.34 -2.56 4.84
C ASP A 44 -9.86 -2.61 5.23
N THR A 45 -9.09 -3.57 4.71
CA THR A 45 -7.63 -3.64 4.90
C THR A 45 -6.95 -2.42 4.29
N GLN A 46 -7.28 -2.05 3.04
CA GLN A 46 -6.73 -0.84 2.42
C GLN A 46 -7.07 0.42 3.23
N SER A 47 -8.28 0.54 3.75
CA SER A 47 -8.67 1.68 4.58
C SER A 47 -7.91 1.73 5.90
N THR A 48 -7.66 0.57 6.51
CA THR A 48 -6.89 0.45 7.76
C THR A 48 -5.41 0.77 7.52
N LEU A 49 -4.82 0.23 6.45
CA LEU A 49 -3.45 0.55 6.05
C LEU A 49 -3.31 2.03 5.72
N ARG A 50 -4.28 2.62 5.01
CA ARG A 50 -4.28 4.05 4.73
C ARG A 50 -4.34 4.88 6.01
N ARG A 51 -5.11 4.47 7.01
CA ARG A 51 -5.14 5.15 8.32
C ARG A 51 -3.84 4.99 9.10
N THR A 52 -3.14 3.87 8.93
CA THR A 52 -1.90 3.58 9.65
C THR A 52 -0.70 4.26 9.00
N PHE A 53 -0.61 4.23 7.66
CA PHE A 53 0.56 4.64 6.90
C PHE A 53 0.40 5.97 6.14
N ALA A 54 -0.82 6.42 5.83
CA ALA A 54 -1.08 7.63 5.05
C ALA A 54 -1.76 8.73 5.88
N GLY A 55 -1.34 8.89 7.15
CA GLY A 55 -1.85 9.93 8.04
C GLY A 55 -1.20 11.30 7.84
N SER A 56 -0.53 11.55 6.71
CA SER A 56 0.20 12.78 6.44
C SER A 56 0.07 13.22 4.98
N PHE A 57 0.28 14.51 4.78
CA PHE A 57 0.59 15.10 3.48
C PHE A 57 1.90 15.87 3.60
N TYR A 58 2.55 16.14 2.49
CA TYR A 58 3.75 16.94 2.49
C TYR A 58 3.62 18.16 1.59
N VAL A 59 4.40 19.17 1.91
CA VAL A 59 4.58 20.37 1.12
C VAL A 59 6.04 20.43 0.66
N SER A 60 6.24 20.76 -0.61
CA SER A 60 7.55 20.97 -1.21
C SER A 60 7.54 22.19 -2.14
N THR A 61 8.69 22.75 -2.45
CA THR A 61 8.79 23.87 -3.39
C THR A 61 8.57 23.39 -4.82
N ASP A 62 7.68 24.03 -5.57
CA ASP A 62 7.55 23.83 -7.02
C ASP A 62 8.65 24.57 -7.77
N TRP A 63 9.76 23.89 -7.98
CA TRP A 63 10.90 24.45 -8.73
C TRP A 63 10.59 24.75 -10.19
N ASN A 64 9.48 24.28 -10.76
CA ASN A 64 9.06 24.69 -12.09
C ASN A 64 8.47 26.09 -12.08
N SER A 65 7.78 26.47 -11.01
CA SER A 65 7.20 27.81 -10.81
C SER A 65 8.26 28.81 -10.32
N VAL A 66 9.16 28.37 -9.46
CA VAL A 66 10.20 29.23 -8.85
C VAL A 66 11.43 29.38 -9.75
N GLY A 67 11.84 28.31 -10.44
CA GLY A 67 13.01 28.31 -11.32
C GLY A 67 14.33 28.20 -10.57
N THR A 68 15.44 28.57 -11.24
CA THR A 68 16.82 28.46 -10.71
C THR A 68 17.31 29.68 -9.92
N HIS A 69 16.52 30.75 -9.88
CA HIS A 69 16.85 32.01 -9.21
C HIS A 69 15.70 32.45 -8.30
N PRO A 70 15.46 31.72 -7.21
CA PRO A 70 14.34 31.94 -6.29
C PRO A 70 14.35 33.34 -5.67
N GLU A 71 15.52 33.94 -5.47
CA GLU A 71 15.70 35.28 -4.94
C GLU A 71 15.10 36.40 -5.83
N ASN A 72 14.83 36.11 -7.10
CA ASN A 72 14.24 37.03 -8.05
C ASN A 72 12.70 36.86 -8.22
N VAL A 73 12.09 35.92 -7.51
CA VAL A 73 10.64 35.63 -7.62
C VAL A 73 9.87 36.47 -6.60
N PRO A 74 9.05 37.43 -7.04
CA PRO A 74 8.32 38.30 -6.13
C PRO A 74 7.29 37.49 -5.29
N GLY A 75 7.36 37.62 -3.97
CA GLY A 75 6.41 36.97 -3.06
C GLY A 75 6.70 35.50 -2.78
N PHE A 76 7.77 34.94 -3.34
CA PHE A 76 8.25 33.62 -2.95
C PHE A 76 8.96 33.69 -1.59
N GLU A 77 8.64 32.76 -0.73
CA GLU A 77 9.30 32.51 0.54
C GLU A 77 9.83 31.08 0.53
N PHE A 78 11.00 30.84 1.11
CA PHE A 78 11.50 29.48 1.24
C PHE A 78 10.68 28.69 2.27
N LEU A 79 10.50 27.39 2.04
CA LEU A 79 9.89 26.49 3.00
C LEU A 79 10.86 26.28 4.17
N ASN A 80 10.61 27.01 5.25
CA ASN A 80 11.41 27.06 6.48
C ASN A 80 10.54 26.83 7.72
N ASP A 81 11.09 26.98 8.92
CA ASP A 81 10.35 26.78 10.17
C ASP A 81 9.11 27.69 10.28
N GLU A 82 9.20 28.97 9.88
CA GLU A 82 8.09 29.90 9.95
C GLU A 82 6.94 29.47 9.01
N MET A 83 7.28 29.06 7.79
CA MET A 83 6.30 28.54 6.83
C MET A 83 5.69 27.22 7.31
N ALA A 84 6.51 26.33 7.86
CA ALA A 84 6.07 25.05 8.40
C ALA A 84 5.11 25.25 9.61
N GLU A 85 5.40 26.21 10.48
CA GLU A 85 4.52 26.57 11.60
C GLU A 85 3.22 27.18 11.11
N ARG A 86 3.24 28.10 10.14
CA ARG A 86 2.03 28.72 9.56
C ARG A 86 1.08 27.69 8.95
N ILE A 87 1.61 26.71 8.20
CA ILE A 87 0.80 25.62 7.62
C ILE A 87 0.35 24.68 8.74
N GLY A 88 1.22 24.36 9.71
CA GLY A 88 0.95 23.46 10.83
C GLY A 88 -0.12 23.96 11.81
N ASP A 89 -0.36 25.28 11.88
CA ASP A 89 -1.39 25.88 12.76
C ASP A 89 -2.82 25.77 12.18
N PHE A 90 -3.09 24.76 11.37
CA PHE A 90 -4.40 24.54 10.79
C PHE A 90 -5.18 23.45 11.54
N GLU A 91 -6.51 23.61 11.64
CA GLU A 91 -7.38 22.66 12.35
C GLU A 91 -7.34 21.27 11.72
N GLY A 92 -6.95 20.28 12.50
CA GLY A 92 -6.82 18.87 12.07
C GLY A 92 -5.38 18.44 11.85
N ILE A 93 -4.40 19.35 11.86
CA ILE A 93 -2.97 19.01 11.87
C ILE A 93 -2.52 18.79 13.30
N THR A 94 -1.86 17.67 13.58
CA THR A 94 -1.46 17.25 14.93
C THR A 94 0.04 17.28 15.17
N ALA A 95 0.82 17.15 14.11
CA ALA A 95 2.28 17.20 14.17
C ALA A 95 2.88 17.64 12.83
N VAL A 96 4.07 18.19 12.88
CA VAL A 96 4.83 18.65 11.71
C VAL A 96 6.23 18.07 11.79
N ASN A 97 6.73 17.51 10.69
CA ASN A 97 8.11 17.04 10.56
C ASN A 97 8.78 17.67 9.34
N ALA A 98 9.61 18.67 9.58
CA ALA A 98 10.48 19.23 8.57
C ALA A 98 11.64 18.26 8.31
N THR A 99 11.97 18.03 7.04
CA THR A 99 13.01 17.07 6.65
C THR A 99 14.01 17.66 5.66
N ALA A 100 15.26 17.22 5.80
CA ALA A 100 16.31 17.48 4.83
C ALA A 100 17.24 16.26 4.75
N TYR A 101 18.00 16.17 3.66
CA TYR A 101 18.98 15.11 3.44
C TYR A 101 20.30 15.74 3.01
N ASP A 102 21.37 15.25 3.58
CA ASP A 102 22.72 15.69 3.20
C ASP A 102 23.76 14.61 3.53
N PHE A 103 25.03 14.89 3.20
CA PHE A 103 26.16 14.02 3.47
C PHE A 103 27.17 14.76 4.31
N LEU A 104 27.46 14.29 5.51
CA LEU A 104 28.54 14.76 6.35
C LEU A 104 29.53 13.61 6.54
N ALA A 105 30.81 13.88 6.45
CA ALA A 105 31.86 12.89 6.69
C ALA A 105 32.32 12.89 8.13
N SER A 106 32.83 11.76 8.60
CA SER A 106 33.52 11.67 9.90
C SER A 106 34.77 10.81 9.79
N ASP A 107 35.86 11.30 10.39
CA ASP A 107 37.05 10.50 10.57
C ASP A 107 36.98 9.60 11.82
N GLU A 108 36.00 9.86 12.69
CA GLU A 108 35.81 9.15 13.95
C GLU A 108 34.74 8.06 13.83
N LEU A 109 33.93 8.06 12.74
CA LEU A 109 32.89 7.08 12.50
C LEU A 109 33.29 6.13 11.37
N THR A 110 33.66 4.90 11.71
CA THR A 110 33.93 3.85 10.74
C THR A 110 32.60 3.26 10.26
N LEU A 111 32.31 3.39 8.97
CA LEU A 111 31.09 2.86 8.35
C LEU A 111 31.23 1.38 7.98
N ILE A 112 30.11 0.70 7.83
CA ILE A 112 30.06 -0.59 7.13
C ILE A 112 30.48 -0.34 5.69
N PRO A 113 31.50 -1.04 5.18
CA PRO A 113 32.08 -0.74 3.88
C PRO A 113 31.15 -1.13 2.74
N GLY A 114 30.99 -0.23 1.78
CA GLY A 114 30.20 -0.39 0.56
C GLY A 114 31.04 -0.31 -0.72
N ALA A 115 30.43 0.16 -1.79
CA ALA A 115 31.04 0.26 -3.11
C ALA A 115 32.20 1.25 -3.17
N HIS A 116 32.12 2.37 -2.45
CA HIS A 116 33.17 3.38 -2.45
C HIS A 116 34.47 2.85 -1.84
N ALA A 117 34.42 2.13 -0.73
CA ALA A 117 35.57 1.50 -0.11
C ALA A 117 36.26 0.48 -1.04
N ARG A 118 35.48 -0.24 -1.86
CA ARG A 118 36.00 -1.14 -2.88
C ARG A 118 36.67 -0.37 -4.01
N TYR A 119 36.00 0.64 -4.57
CA TYR A 119 36.55 1.46 -5.65
C TYR A 119 37.81 2.24 -5.22
N LEU A 120 37.84 2.69 -3.96
CA LEU A 120 39.02 3.37 -3.40
C LEU A 120 40.26 2.48 -3.43
N LYS A 121 40.11 1.18 -3.10
CA LYS A 121 41.22 0.21 -3.14
C LYS A 121 41.78 -0.01 -4.55
N GLU A 122 40.96 0.17 -5.58
CA GLU A 122 41.30 0.00 -7.00
C GLU A 122 41.78 1.31 -7.63
N THR A 123 41.72 2.44 -6.92
CA THR A 123 42.07 3.79 -7.43
C THR A 123 43.46 4.19 -6.99
N ASP A 124 44.26 4.68 -7.94
CA ASP A 124 45.58 5.25 -7.62
C ASP A 124 45.43 6.50 -6.72
N PRO A 125 46.14 6.59 -5.58
CA PRO A 125 46.13 7.78 -4.75
C PRO A 125 46.48 9.08 -5.47
N ALA A 126 47.17 9.02 -6.61
CA ALA A 126 47.48 10.18 -7.44
C ALA A 126 46.34 10.61 -8.37
N ASP A 127 45.28 9.79 -8.48
CA ASP A 127 44.08 10.12 -9.27
C ASP A 127 43.28 11.26 -8.64
N ALA A 128 42.84 12.21 -9.48
CA ALA A 128 42.04 13.34 -9.03
C ALA A 128 40.76 12.95 -8.30
N SER A 129 40.16 11.78 -8.63
CA SER A 129 38.94 11.25 -8.00
C SER A 129 39.16 10.57 -6.65
N TYR A 130 40.45 10.34 -6.25
CA TYR A 130 40.73 9.60 -5.02
C TYR A 130 40.19 10.27 -3.77
N LYS A 131 40.34 11.60 -3.66
CA LYS A 131 39.84 12.37 -2.50
C LYS A 131 38.33 12.28 -2.36
N ASN A 132 37.61 12.37 -3.49
CA ASN A 132 36.14 12.27 -3.50
C ASN A 132 35.67 10.86 -3.08
N LYS A 133 36.33 9.82 -3.59
CA LYS A 133 36.02 8.44 -3.18
C LYS A 133 36.32 8.22 -1.70
N LEU A 134 37.43 8.77 -1.21
CA LEU A 134 37.78 8.71 0.20
C LEU A 134 36.72 9.40 1.08
N TYR A 135 36.24 10.57 0.68
CA TYR A 135 35.18 11.28 1.38
C TYR A 135 33.92 10.40 1.51
N PHE A 136 33.45 9.84 0.41
CA PHE A 136 32.25 9.00 0.43
C PHE A 136 32.39 7.68 1.20
N THR A 137 33.60 7.18 1.44
CA THR A 137 33.80 6.04 2.36
C THR A 137 33.55 6.37 3.82
N LYS A 138 33.48 7.66 4.17
CA LYS A 138 33.35 8.20 5.54
C LYS A 138 32.04 8.98 5.71
N SER A 139 31.23 9.05 4.67
CA SER A 139 30.04 9.89 4.60
C SER A 139 28.79 9.01 4.55
N PRO A 140 28.12 8.78 5.69
CA PRO A 140 26.80 8.17 5.71
C PRO A 140 25.75 9.13 5.13
N SER A 141 24.56 8.63 4.82
CA SER A 141 23.40 9.48 4.55
C SER A 141 22.88 10.05 5.86
N TYR A 142 22.74 11.36 5.95
CA TYR A 142 22.07 12.04 7.04
C TYR A 142 20.64 12.37 6.67
N ALA A 143 19.69 11.89 7.49
CA ALA A 143 18.29 12.29 7.43
C ALA A 143 18.03 13.29 8.56
N PHE A 144 17.93 14.56 8.21
CA PHE A 144 17.59 15.60 9.17
C PHE A 144 16.08 15.65 9.37
N ASN A 145 15.66 15.64 10.61
CA ASN A 145 14.24 15.62 10.99
C ASN A 145 14.01 16.55 12.17
N SER A 146 12.93 17.31 12.17
CA SER A 146 12.49 18.02 13.38
C SER A 146 11.95 17.04 14.42
N TYR A 147 11.28 15.95 13.97
CA TYR A 147 10.83 14.83 14.79
C TYR A 147 11.25 13.50 14.17
N SER A 148 12.32 12.87 14.67
CA SER A 148 12.78 11.60 14.10
C SER A 148 11.81 10.43 14.30
N GLU A 149 10.96 10.45 15.33
CA GLU A 149 9.90 9.45 15.53
C GLU A 149 8.91 9.41 14.35
N LEU A 150 8.73 10.56 13.68
CA LEU A 150 7.85 10.70 12.52
C LEU A 150 8.54 10.37 11.18
N ALA A 151 9.82 10.02 11.19
CA ALA A 151 10.50 9.57 9.98
C ALA A 151 9.92 8.24 9.49
N PRO A 152 9.84 8.04 8.15
CA PRO A 152 9.20 6.87 7.54
C PRO A 152 9.68 5.55 8.11
N GLU A 153 10.97 5.38 8.29
CA GLU A 153 11.58 4.13 8.73
C GLU A 153 11.14 3.71 10.14
N PHE A 154 10.95 4.68 11.04
CA PHE A 154 10.45 4.41 12.39
C PHE A 154 8.94 4.14 12.38
N ARG A 155 8.18 4.90 11.60
CA ARG A 155 6.72 4.72 11.48
C ARG A 155 6.35 3.37 10.86
N MET A 156 7.13 2.92 9.89
CA MET A 156 6.93 1.61 9.24
C MET A 156 7.47 0.43 10.05
N GLY A 157 8.10 0.68 11.21
CA GLY A 157 8.72 -0.36 12.01
C GLY A 157 9.95 -1.01 11.35
N GLN A 158 10.51 -0.37 10.31
CA GLN A 158 11.76 -0.82 9.69
C GLN A 158 12.96 -0.58 10.61
N TYR A 159 12.86 0.46 11.43
CA TYR A 159 13.83 0.80 12.46
C TYR A 159 13.11 0.90 13.81
N THR A 160 13.76 0.39 14.86
CA THR A 160 13.26 0.47 16.24
C THR A 160 14.28 1.16 17.12
N LEU A 161 13.88 2.18 17.87
CA LEU A 161 14.74 2.83 18.84
C LEU A 161 14.98 1.89 20.02
N VAL A 162 16.23 1.45 20.22
CA VAL A 162 16.61 0.48 21.27
C VAL A 162 17.20 1.16 22.51
N LYS A 163 17.75 2.38 22.38
CA LYS A 163 18.32 3.12 23.49
C LYS A 163 18.19 4.62 23.29
N GLY A 164 18.06 5.38 24.37
CA GLY A 164 17.98 6.84 24.32
C GLY A 164 16.60 7.35 23.96
N ARG A 165 16.52 8.40 23.16
CA ARG A 165 15.29 9.07 22.72
C ARG A 165 15.34 9.52 21.28
N HIS A 166 14.17 9.81 20.73
CA HIS A 166 14.04 10.48 19.44
C HIS A 166 14.47 11.94 19.49
N ILE A 167 14.80 12.49 18.32
CA ILE A 167 15.09 13.92 18.10
C ILE A 167 13.76 14.69 18.19
N THR A 168 13.83 15.86 18.79
CA THR A 168 12.74 16.81 18.95
C THR A 168 13.10 18.18 18.34
N PRO A 169 12.14 19.07 18.08
CA PRO A 169 12.41 20.37 17.46
C PRO A 169 13.35 21.29 18.26
N GLU A 170 13.55 21.02 19.55
CA GLU A 170 14.45 21.82 20.41
C GLU A 170 15.90 21.35 20.35
N ASP A 171 16.16 20.23 19.70
CA ASP A 171 17.50 19.65 19.62
C ASP A 171 18.40 20.38 18.62
N THR A 172 19.69 20.46 18.94
CA THR A 172 20.72 21.02 18.08
C THR A 172 21.99 20.20 18.24
N HIS A 173 22.67 19.87 17.13
CA HIS A 173 23.89 19.08 17.08
C HIS A 173 23.75 17.71 17.75
N VAL A 174 22.65 17.01 17.45
CA VAL A 174 22.40 15.66 17.95
C VAL A 174 22.29 14.64 16.81
N ALA A 175 22.53 13.37 17.15
CA ALA A 175 22.42 12.28 16.21
C ALA A 175 21.77 11.04 16.83
N ILE A 176 21.11 10.26 15.97
CA ILE A 176 20.71 8.88 16.27
C ILE A 176 21.42 7.97 15.27
N ILE A 177 22.13 6.97 15.77
CA ILE A 177 22.92 6.03 14.96
C ILE A 177 22.40 4.60 15.14
N SER A 178 22.77 3.70 14.23
CA SER A 178 22.41 2.30 14.40
C SER A 178 23.20 1.62 15.51
N ASP A 179 22.68 0.56 16.09
CA ASP A 179 23.37 -0.28 17.07
C ASP A 179 24.65 -0.91 16.48
N VAL A 180 24.62 -1.25 15.18
CA VAL A 180 25.80 -1.77 14.46
C VAL A 180 26.93 -0.72 14.41
N LEU A 181 26.61 0.55 14.08
CA LEU A 181 27.59 1.64 14.09
C LEU A 181 28.07 1.93 15.51
N ALA A 182 27.18 1.94 16.50
CA ALA A 182 27.49 2.15 17.90
C ALA A 182 28.49 1.09 18.42
N GLU A 183 28.19 -0.21 18.17
CA GLU A 183 29.06 -1.31 18.58
C GLU A 183 30.42 -1.27 17.86
N GLN A 184 30.42 -1.05 16.54
CA GLN A 184 31.65 -1.03 15.72
C GLN A 184 32.61 0.07 16.13
N ASN A 185 32.09 1.23 16.57
CA ASN A 185 32.90 2.41 16.94
C ASN A 185 33.06 2.57 18.45
N GLY A 186 32.41 1.72 19.27
CA GLY A 186 32.49 1.80 20.73
C GLY A 186 31.80 3.03 21.29
N LEU A 187 30.74 3.51 20.61
CA LEU A 187 29.96 4.70 20.96
C LEU A 187 28.68 4.33 21.70
N ASP A 188 28.22 5.21 22.60
CA ASP A 188 26.98 5.05 23.34
C ASP A 188 26.20 6.38 23.41
N VAL A 189 24.96 6.31 23.89
CA VAL A 189 24.15 7.53 24.14
C VAL A 189 24.87 8.46 25.12
N GLY A 190 25.04 9.71 24.72
CA GLY A 190 25.79 10.75 25.43
C GLY A 190 27.21 10.95 24.93
N ASP A 191 27.75 10.05 24.11
CA ASP A 191 29.02 10.27 23.44
C ASP A 191 28.84 11.23 22.25
N SER A 192 29.94 11.87 21.83
CA SER A 192 29.96 12.76 20.66
C SER A 192 30.99 12.30 19.66
N TYR A 193 30.75 12.62 18.40
CA TYR A 193 31.72 12.40 17.34
C TYR A 193 31.77 13.60 16.40
N TYR A 194 32.93 13.85 15.82
CA TYR A 194 33.20 14.98 14.92
C TYR A 194 32.72 14.67 13.49
N VAL A 195 32.01 15.61 12.87
CA VAL A 195 31.59 15.58 11.48
C VAL A 195 32.03 16.84 10.74
N TYR A 196 32.26 16.72 9.43
CA TYR A 196 32.62 17.84 8.57
C TYR A 196 31.97 17.67 7.17
N ASP A 197 31.81 18.85 6.52
CA ASP A 197 31.38 18.88 5.13
C ASP A 197 32.55 19.17 4.20
N TYR A 198 32.46 18.70 2.95
CA TYR A 198 33.49 18.87 1.93
C TYR A 198 32.90 18.90 0.54
N ASP A 199 33.14 19.98 -0.19
CA ASP A 199 32.72 20.08 -1.59
C ASP A 199 33.55 19.16 -2.51
N VAL A 200 32.98 18.01 -2.84
CA VAL A 200 33.59 17.00 -3.72
C VAL A 200 33.61 17.43 -5.19
N THR A 201 32.78 18.41 -5.56
CA THR A 201 32.61 18.85 -6.95
C THR A 201 33.48 20.05 -7.32
N GLY A 202 33.89 20.83 -6.34
CA GLY A 202 34.53 22.11 -6.52
C GLY A 202 33.58 23.24 -6.95
N ALA A 203 32.27 22.96 -6.96
CA ALA A 203 31.25 23.93 -7.34
C ALA A 203 30.76 24.78 -6.16
N PHE A 204 30.89 24.24 -4.93
CA PHE A 204 30.38 24.84 -3.70
C PHE A 204 31.48 24.96 -2.62
N PRO A 205 32.55 25.72 -2.88
CA PRO A 205 33.73 25.77 -2.00
C PRO A 205 33.45 26.30 -0.58
N ASN A 206 32.30 26.96 -0.38
CA ASN A 206 31.86 27.48 0.92
C ASN A 206 31.55 26.38 1.94
N TYR A 207 31.27 25.14 1.49
CA TYR A 207 31.04 24.01 2.38
C TYR A 207 32.33 23.49 3.03
N ASN A 208 33.49 23.77 2.45
CA ASN A 208 34.76 23.32 3.01
C ASN A 208 35.05 24.00 4.35
N GLY A 209 35.27 23.23 5.39
CA GLY A 209 35.58 23.70 6.72
C GLY A 209 34.35 23.98 7.60
N ILE A 210 33.18 23.53 7.21
CA ILE A 210 32.00 23.45 8.07
C ILE A 210 32.08 22.15 8.87
N ASP A 211 32.01 22.26 10.18
CA ASP A 211 32.19 21.14 11.10
C ASP A 211 31.34 21.27 12.36
N PHE A 212 31.03 20.12 12.96
CA PHE A 212 30.22 20.01 14.18
C PHE A 212 30.68 18.81 15.01
N ASP A 213 30.47 18.89 16.33
CA ASP A 213 30.44 17.72 17.20
C ASP A 213 28.98 17.33 17.39
N LEU A 214 28.58 16.13 16.94
CA LEU A 214 27.25 15.61 17.12
C LEU A 214 27.16 14.70 18.33
N THR A 215 26.24 14.96 19.24
CA THR A 215 26.00 14.15 20.43
C THR A 215 24.96 13.07 20.15
N ILE A 216 25.27 11.83 20.45
CA ILE A 216 24.36 10.69 20.26
C ILE A 216 23.27 10.74 21.32
N VAL A 217 22.00 10.94 20.90
CA VAL A 217 20.83 10.98 21.78
C VAL A 217 20.01 9.69 21.71
N GLY A 218 20.22 8.87 20.68
CA GLY A 218 19.54 7.61 20.51
C GLY A 218 20.32 6.60 19.68
N ILE A 219 19.98 5.33 19.88
CA ILE A 219 20.51 4.20 19.10
C ILE A 219 19.30 3.40 18.60
N TYR A 220 19.31 3.08 17.30
CA TYR A 220 18.24 2.29 16.67
C TYR A 220 18.77 0.95 16.17
N HIS A 221 17.88 -0.03 16.09
CA HIS A 221 18.09 -1.31 15.42
C HIS A 221 17.38 -1.31 14.06
N VAL A 222 18.00 -1.96 13.06
CA VAL A 222 17.40 -2.15 11.73
C VAL A 222 16.68 -3.48 11.75
N GLU A 223 15.35 -3.46 11.85
CA GLU A 223 14.47 -4.65 11.81
C GLU A 223 14.35 -5.20 10.39
N ALA A 224 14.43 -4.30 9.38
CA ALA A 224 14.28 -4.69 8.00
C ALA A 224 15.55 -5.31 7.43
N GLN A 225 15.39 -6.35 6.59
CA GLN A 225 16.50 -6.87 5.81
C GLN A 225 16.79 -5.97 4.60
N GLN A 226 18.06 -5.70 4.40
CA GLN A 226 18.58 -5.05 3.20
C GLN A 226 19.51 -5.99 2.45
N LYS A 227 19.27 -6.22 1.16
CA LYS A 227 20.23 -6.91 0.31
C LYS A 227 21.25 -5.93 -0.24
N THR A 228 22.39 -5.89 0.40
CA THR A 228 23.55 -5.15 -0.12
C THR A 228 24.22 -5.91 -1.25
N THR A 229 24.62 -5.19 -2.31
CA THR A 229 25.37 -5.70 -3.43
C THR A 229 26.76 -5.09 -3.49
N LYS A 230 27.60 -5.55 -4.39
CA LYS A 230 28.91 -4.91 -4.62
C LYS A 230 28.83 -3.44 -5.13
N PHE A 231 27.63 -2.98 -5.49
CA PHE A 231 27.35 -1.62 -5.97
C PHE A 231 26.65 -0.75 -4.93
N THR A 232 26.22 -1.31 -3.79
CA THR A 232 25.61 -0.54 -2.71
C THR A 232 26.66 0.36 -2.08
N ASN A 233 26.43 1.68 -2.11
CA ASN A 233 27.33 2.65 -1.50
C ASN A 233 27.21 2.61 0.03
N GLU A 234 28.17 3.15 0.73
CA GLU A 234 28.15 3.29 2.19
C GLU A 234 26.93 4.07 2.67
N SER A 235 26.55 5.14 1.96
CA SER A 235 25.37 5.96 2.24
C SER A 235 24.03 5.24 2.05
N ASP A 236 24.01 4.19 1.23
CA ASP A 236 22.81 3.44 0.90
C ASP A 236 22.61 2.21 1.81
N ILE A 237 23.58 1.92 2.68
CA ILE A 237 23.48 0.83 3.68
C ILE A 237 22.62 1.31 4.84
N ALA A 238 21.50 0.64 5.09
CA ALA A 238 20.52 1.00 6.12
C ALA A 238 21.12 1.20 7.51
N ALA A 239 22.03 0.33 7.90
CA ALA A 239 22.73 0.43 9.19
C ALA A 239 23.78 1.54 9.26
N ASN A 240 24.15 2.17 8.14
CA ASN A 240 25.01 3.36 8.12
C ASN A 240 24.23 4.66 8.20
N LYS A 241 22.91 4.64 8.04
CA LYS A 241 22.08 5.86 8.06
C LYS A 241 22.14 6.55 9.41
N VAL A 242 22.25 7.86 9.41
CA VAL A 242 22.25 8.69 10.63
C VAL A 242 21.05 9.62 10.57
N PHE A 243 20.30 9.73 11.66
CA PHE A 243 19.32 10.78 11.83
C PHE A 243 19.93 11.91 12.63
N SER A 244 19.65 13.15 12.23
CA SER A 244 20.12 14.36 12.94
C SER A 244 19.01 15.41 12.97
N ASP A 245 19.21 16.46 13.73
CA ASP A 245 18.25 17.55 13.86
C ASP A 245 18.34 18.54 12.68
N THR A 246 17.22 19.20 12.39
CA THR A 246 17.14 20.18 11.29
C THR A 246 17.97 21.44 11.52
N HIS A 247 18.21 21.85 12.78
CA HIS A 247 19.02 23.02 13.09
C HIS A 247 20.47 22.86 12.64
N THR A 248 21.03 21.65 12.76
CA THR A 248 22.36 21.32 12.23
C THR A 248 22.43 21.52 10.72
N ASN A 249 21.40 21.09 9.97
CA ASN A 249 21.34 21.32 8.52
C ASN A 249 21.20 22.81 8.18
N VAL A 250 20.29 23.52 8.88
CA VAL A 250 20.08 24.97 8.72
C VAL A 250 21.40 25.72 8.96
N GLU A 251 22.13 25.41 10.03
CA GLU A 251 23.42 26.05 10.34
C GLU A 251 24.47 25.74 9.26
N THR A 252 24.51 24.51 8.75
CA THR A 252 25.39 24.15 7.61
C THR A 252 25.14 25.05 6.41
N LYS A 253 23.88 25.20 6.00
CA LYS A 253 23.49 26.04 4.86
C LYS A 253 23.79 27.52 5.09
N GLN A 254 23.53 28.06 6.30
CA GLN A 254 23.84 29.43 6.66
C GLN A 254 25.34 29.69 6.65
N ARG A 255 26.16 28.78 7.20
CA ARG A 255 27.65 28.91 7.20
C ARG A 255 28.22 28.80 5.78
N ALA A 256 27.54 28.06 4.88
CA ALA A 256 27.92 27.96 3.48
C ALA A 256 27.47 29.17 2.63
N ASP A 257 26.70 30.10 3.19
CA ASP A 257 26.04 31.19 2.44
C ASP A 257 25.13 30.65 1.33
N ASP A 258 24.42 29.54 1.64
CA ASP A 258 23.47 28.86 0.74
C ASP A 258 22.02 29.09 1.18
N TYR A 259 21.09 28.75 0.33
CA TYR A 259 19.65 28.86 0.63
C TYR A 259 19.26 27.89 1.75
N VAL A 260 18.59 28.44 2.77
CA VAL A 260 18.03 27.69 3.88
C VAL A 260 16.59 27.33 3.57
N TYR A 261 16.33 26.08 3.33
CA TYR A 261 14.98 25.58 3.10
C TYR A 261 14.88 24.08 3.40
N TYR A 262 13.67 23.63 3.65
CA TYR A 262 13.36 22.20 3.75
C TYR A 262 12.87 21.67 2.40
N PRO A 263 13.48 20.62 1.85
CA PRO A 263 12.98 19.96 0.64
C PRO A 263 11.54 19.48 0.79
N PHE A 264 11.21 18.94 1.97
CA PHE A 264 9.87 18.45 2.30
C PHE A 264 9.52 18.79 3.76
N VAL A 265 8.29 19.19 3.98
CA VAL A 265 7.68 19.30 5.31
C VAL A 265 6.44 18.45 5.35
N TYR A 266 6.39 17.48 6.26
CA TYR A 266 5.29 16.54 6.44
C TYR A 266 4.35 17.05 7.52
N PHE A 267 3.05 17.01 7.23
CA PHE A 267 1.98 17.42 8.12
C PHE A 267 1.11 16.23 8.44
N PHE A 268 1.03 15.86 9.71
CA PHE A 268 0.27 14.72 10.19
C PHE A 268 -1.10 15.17 10.65
N VAL A 269 -2.14 14.45 10.21
CA VAL A 269 -3.52 14.81 10.51
C VAL A 269 -4.13 13.89 11.58
N ASP A 270 -5.15 14.40 12.28
CA ASP A 270 -5.90 13.67 13.31
C ASP A 270 -6.74 12.52 12.73
N ASP A 271 -7.31 12.71 11.52
CA ASP A 271 -8.09 11.72 10.80
C ASP A 271 -7.62 11.61 9.34
N PRO A 272 -6.94 10.52 8.95
CA PRO A 272 -6.49 10.31 7.58
C PRO A 272 -7.59 10.38 6.51
N ALA A 273 -8.86 10.14 6.89
CA ALA A 273 -9.98 10.27 5.97
C ALA A 273 -10.27 11.72 5.55
N ARG A 274 -9.72 12.71 6.31
CA ARG A 274 -9.91 14.14 6.07
C ARG A 274 -8.74 14.78 5.30
N ILE A 275 -7.72 14.04 4.92
CA ILE A 275 -6.52 14.59 4.24
C ILE A 275 -6.90 15.43 3.04
N ASP A 276 -7.73 14.92 2.13
CA ASP A 276 -8.15 15.63 0.93
C ASP A 276 -8.93 16.92 1.27
N GLU A 277 -9.76 16.91 2.32
CA GLU A 277 -10.50 18.08 2.82
C GLU A 277 -9.54 19.11 3.41
N ILE A 278 -8.57 18.69 4.23
CA ILE A 278 -7.59 19.57 4.88
C ILE A 278 -6.68 20.19 3.82
N MET A 279 -6.14 19.40 2.88
CA MET A 279 -5.31 19.91 1.79
C MET A 279 -6.04 20.93 0.92
N ALA A 280 -7.31 20.66 0.60
CA ALA A 280 -8.12 21.62 -0.19
C ALA A 280 -8.36 22.92 0.58
N ALA A 281 -8.64 22.82 1.89
CA ALA A 281 -8.86 24.00 2.74
C ALA A 281 -7.56 24.80 2.95
N GLU A 282 -6.40 24.13 3.06
CA GLU A 282 -5.10 24.79 3.09
C GLU A 282 -4.82 25.58 1.81
N GLN A 283 -5.09 25.00 0.64
CA GLN A 283 -4.90 25.67 -0.65
C GLN A 283 -5.81 26.90 -0.88
N GLU A 284 -6.90 27.04 -0.11
CA GLU A 284 -7.77 28.22 -0.15
C GLU A 284 -7.26 29.39 0.70
N ARG A 285 -6.18 29.21 1.47
CA ARG A 285 -5.61 30.25 2.33
C ARG A 285 -4.84 31.29 1.51
N ASP A 286 -5.13 32.57 1.77
CA ASP A 286 -4.49 33.72 1.09
C ASP A 286 -3.13 34.10 1.71
N ASP A 287 -2.81 33.62 2.92
CA ASP A 287 -1.57 33.95 3.63
C ASP A 287 -0.39 33.07 3.23
N ILE A 288 -0.62 32.04 2.41
CA ILE A 288 0.39 31.15 1.87
C ILE A 288 0.39 31.27 0.35
N PRO A 289 1.54 31.57 -0.29
CA PRO A 289 1.63 31.71 -1.75
C PRO A 289 1.69 30.32 -2.43
N TRP A 290 0.56 29.60 -2.42
CA TRP A 290 0.42 28.23 -2.94
C TRP A 290 0.85 28.05 -4.39
N GLU A 291 0.95 29.11 -5.17
CA GLU A 291 1.45 29.08 -6.56
C GLU A 291 2.92 28.62 -6.67
N TYR A 292 3.66 28.63 -5.55
CA TYR A 292 5.07 28.23 -5.49
C TYR A 292 5.31 26.91 -4.79
N TYR A 293 4.25 26.26 -4.27
CA TYR A 293 4.39 25.00 -3.53
C TYR A 293 3.52 23.91 -4.11
N LEU A 294 4.02 22.68 -4.02
CA LEU A 294 3.27 21.45 -4.23
C LEU A 294 2.78 20.93 -2.89
N ILE A 295 1.51 20.56 -2.82
CA ILE A 295 0.94 19.86 -1.68
C ILE A 295 0.41 18.52 -2.16
N GLU A 296 0.91 17.44 -1.58
CA GLU A 296 0.59 16.09 -1.99
C GLU A 296 0.36 15.18 -0.78
N ALA A 297 -0.61 14.29 -0.85
CA ALA A 297 -0.80 13.27 0.17
C ALA A 297 0.42 12.34 0.18
N ASP A 298 0.93 12.03 1.38
CA ASP A 298 2.02 11.07 1.52
C ASP A 298 1.48 9.65 1.33
N GLU A 299 1.52 9.21 0.08
CA GLU A 299 1.14 7.85 -0.31
C GLU A 299 2.36 6.92 -0.46
N THR A 300 3.57 7.39 -0.23
CA THR A 300 4.82 6.66 -0.53
C THR A 300 4.89 5.35 0.27
N GLU A 301 4.62 5.41 1.55
CA GLU A 301 4.59 4.24 2.43
C GLU A 301 3.37 3.35 2.14
N TYR A 302 2.22 3.97 1.92
CA TYR A 302 0.99 3.28 1.57
C TYR A 302 1.09 2.61 0.20
N ALA A 303 1.69 3.25 -0.81
CA ALA A 303 1.80 2.72 -2.16
C ALA A 303 2.58 1.41 -2.22
N SER A 304 3.67 1.28 -1.45
CA SER A 304 4.48 0.06 -1.41
C SER A 304 3.70 -1.17 -0.95
N VAL A 305 2.75 -0.99 -0.01
CA VAL A 305 1.90 -2.05 0.54
C VAL A 305 0.56 -2.15 -0.21
N ALA A 306 0.03 -1.03 -0.69
CA ALA A 306 -1.30 -0.97 -1.31
C ALA A 306 -1.31 -1.40 -2.78
N GLU A 307 -0.22 -1.24 -3.53
CA GLU A 307 -0.19 -1.60 -4.96
C GLU A 307 -0.41 -3.10 -5.21
N PRO A 308 0.24 -4.03 -4.48
CA PRO A 308 -0.10 -5.45 -4.53
C PRO A 308 -1.57 -5.71 -4.20
N LEU A 309 -2.12 -5.09 -3.15
CA LEU A 309 -3.52 -5.27 -2.74
C LEU A 309 -4.50 -4.74 -3.78
N ARG A 310 -4.20 -3.61 -4.44
CA ARG A 310 -5.01 -3.04 -5.52
C ARG A 310 -5.04 -3.93 -6.76
N SER A 311 -3.91 -4.49 -7.13
CA SER A 311 -3.83 -5.49 -8.22
C SER A 311 -4.66 -6.72 -7.90
N MET A 312 -4.59 -7.22 -6.67
CA MET A 312 -5.37 -8.35 -6.18
C MET A 312 -6.87 -8.06 -6.13
N HIS A 313 -7.28 -6.86 -5.68
CA HIS A 313 -8.69 -6.43 -5.68
C HIS A 313 -9.30 -6.54 -7.08
N THR A 314 -8.63 -6.02 -8.10
CA THR A 314 -9.07 -6.12 -9.50
C THR A 314 -9.14 -7.57 -9.96
N THR A 315 -8.13 -8.38 -9.66
CA THR A 315 -8.06 -9.80 -10.02
C THR A 315 -9.21 -10.59 -9.39
N ILE A 316 -9.51 -10.38 -8.11
CA ILE A 316 -10.60 -11.06 -7.40
C ILE A 316 -11.95 -10.70 -7.99
N ILE A 317 -12.20 -9.44 -8.32
CA ILE A 317 -13.44 -9.01 -8.98
C ILE A 317 -13.58 -9.74 -10.32
N VAL A 318 -12.55 -9.73 -11.16
CA VAL A 318 -12.57 -10.37 -12.49
C VAL A 318 -12.83 -11.87 -12.37
N VAL A 319 -12.10 -12.57 -11.51
CA VAL A 319 -12.26 -14.01 -11.28
C VAL A 319 -13.67 -14.31 -10.75
N THR A 320 -14.16 -13.56 -9.77
CA THR A 320 -15.50 -13.72 -9.21
C THR A 320 -16.58 -13.53 -10.29
N CYS A 321 -16.44 -12.51 -11.13
CA CYS A 321 -17.36 -12.27 -12.25
C CYS A 321 -17.34 -13.42 -13.27
N ILE A 322 -16.17 -13.94 -13.64
CA ILE A 322 -16.04 -15.08 -14.56
C ILE A 322 -16.72 -16.31 -13.98
N VAL A 323 -16.43 -16.65 -12.72
CA VAL A 323 -17.02 -17.79 -12.04
C VAL A 323 -18.54 -17.65 -11.94
N ALA A 324 -19.04 -16.46 -11.57
CA ALA A 324 -20.47 -16.19 -11.49
C ALA A 324 -21.16 -16.37 -12.87
N VAL A 325 -20.57 -15.86 -13.95
CA VAL A 325 -21.11 -16.00 -15.31
C VAL A 325 -21.16 -17.48 -15.73
N VAL A 326 -20.09 -18.23 -15.50
CA VAL A 326 -20.06 -19.68 -15.81
C VAL A 326 -21.13 -20.43 -15.03
N LEU A 327 -21.26 -20.18 -13.73
CA LEU A 327 -22.26 -20.82 -12.89
C LEU A 327 -23.71 -20.41 -13.28
N LEU A 328 -23.93 -19.17 -13.70
CA LEU A 328 -25.22 -18.71 -14.23
C LEU A 328 -25.58 -19.41 -15.56
N ILE A 329 -24.63 -19.62 -16.45
CA ILE A 329 -24.82 -20.37 -17.69
C ILE A 329 -25.17 -21.82 -17.35
N LEU A 330 -24.47 -22.47 -16.44
CA LEU A 330 -24.76 -23.82 -15.97
C LEU A 330 -26.15 -23.91 -15.35
N LEU A 331 -26.52 -22.95 -14.50
CA LEU A 331 -27.85 -22.84 -13.90
C LEU A 331 -28.94 -22.75 -14.98
N TYR A 332 -28.74 -21.89 -15.98
CA TYR A 332 -29.65 -21.77 -17.12
C TYR A 332 -29.81 -23.10 -17.87
N LEU A 333 -28.69 -23.79 -18.16
CA LEU A 333 -28.74 -25.07 -18.89
C LEU A 333 -29.44 -26.16 -18.07
N VAL A 334 -29.15 -26.30 -16.78
CA VAL A 334 -29.78 -27.26 -15.88
C VAL A 334 -31.26 -26.99 -15.73
N LEU A 335 -31.66 -25.73 -15.54
CA LEU A 335 -33.09 -25.36 -15.50
C LEU A 335 -33.77 -25.66 -16.82
N ARG A 336 -33.14 -25.39 -17.96
CA ARG A 336 -33.67 -25.70 -19.29
C ARG A 336 -33.92 -27.20 -19.46
N MET A 337 -32.96 -28.05 -19.11
CA MET A 337 -33.09 -29.49 -19.15
C MET A 337 -34.21 -29.98 -18.21
N SER A 338 -34.29 -29.41 -17.00
CA SER A 338 -35.32 -29.71 -16.03
C SER A 338 -36.73 -29.44 -16.58
N LEU A 339 -36.93 -28.24 -17.09
CA LEU A 339 -38.25 -27.84 -17.61
C LEU A 339 -38.62 -28.57 -18.91
N GLN A 340 -37.64 -28.84 -19.79
CA GLN A 340 -37.91 -29.63 -21.01
C GLN A 340 -38.31 -31.06 -20.71
N SER A 341 -37.76 -31.73 -19.71
CA SER A 341 -38.12 -33.07 -19.28
C SER A 341 -39.57 -33.16 -18.78
N ARG A 342 -40.17 -32.01 -18.45
CA ARG A 342 -41.56 -31.91 -17.89
C ARG A 342 -42.62 -31.52 -18.91
N ARG A 343 -42.30 -31.55 -20.21
CA ARG A 343 -43.27 -31.19 -21.27
C ARG A 343 -44.56 -32.04 -21.22
N GLN A 344 -44.44 -33.33 -20.95
CA GLN A 344 -45.61 -34.21 -20.84
C GLN A 344 -46.45 -33.91 -19.60
N GLU A 345 -45.83 -33.69 -18.44
CA GLU A 345 -46.53 -33.30 -17.22
C GLU A 345 -47.28 -31.96 -17.41
N THR A 346 -46.68 -31.02 -18.07
CA THR A 346 -47.29 -29.70 -18.35
C THR A 346 -48.47 -29.81 -19.25
N ARG A 347 -48.45 -30.71 -20.27
CA ARG A 347 -49.61 -31.00 -21.13
C ARG A 347 -50.76 -31.58 -20.32
N VAL A 348 -50.53 -32.59 -19.47
CA VAL A 348 -51.49 -33.18 -18.58
C VAL A 348 -52.12 -32.13 -17.66
N TYR A 349 -51.37 -31.28 -17.04
CA TYR A 349 -51.92 -30.20 -16.19
C TYR A 349 -52.84 -29.25 -16.98
N ARG A 350 -52.47 -28.94 -18.22
CA ARG A 350 -53.32 -28.10 -19.08
C ARG A 350 -54.60 -28.78 -19.47
N CYS A 351 -54.58 -30.08 -19.78
CA CYS A 351 -55.78 -30.87 -20.05
C CYS A 351 -56.69 -30.97 -18.82
N LEU A 352 -56.12 -30.91 -17.60
CA LEU A 352 -56.88 -30.88 -16.35
C LEU A 352 -57.40 -29.47 -15.99
N GLY A 353 -57.25 -28.47 -16.88
CA GLY A 353 -57.81 -27.13 -16.70
C GLY A 353 -56.98 -26.19 -15.86
N TYR A 354 -55.72 -26.53 -15.51
CA TYR A 354 -54.85 -25.61 -14.76
C TYR A 354 -54.40 -24.43 -15.63
N SER A 355 -54.48 -23.20 -15.08
CA SER A 355 -54.04 -21.98 -15.77
C SER A 355 -52.53 -21.95 -15.94
N LYS A 356 -52.06 -21.28 -17.01
CA LYS A 356 -50.58 -21.05 -17.23
C LYS A 356 -49.91 -20.45 -16.01
N ARG A 357 -50.57 -19.52 -15.31
CA ARG A 357 -50.06 -18.85 -14.11
C ARG A 357 -49.87 -19.83 -12.94
N ASN A 358 -50.74 -20.80 -12.77
CA ASN A 358 -50.61 -21.81 -11.72
C ASN A 358 -49.47 -22.80 -11.98
N ILE A 359 -49.18 -23.12 -13.25
CA ILE A 359 -48.09 -24.01 -13.64
C ILE A 359 -46.75 -23.24 -13.50
N TRP A 360 -46.68 -21.99 -13.98
CA TRP A 360 -45.53 -21.11 -13.79
C TRP A 360 -45.20 -20.91 -12.30
N GLY A 361 -46.23 -20.58 -11.49
CA GLY A 361 -46.05 -20.40 -10.04
C GLY A 361 -45.52 -21.65 -9.33
N GLN A 362 -45.87 -22.86 -9.80
CA GLN A 362 -45.27 -24.09 -9.26
C GLN A 362 -43.77 -24.15 -9.54
N PHE A 363 -43.32 -23.87 -10.77
CA PHE A 363 -41.90 -23.91 -11.13
C PHE A 363 -41.09 -22.86 -10.39
N VAL A 364 -41.64 -21.64 -10.23
CA VAL A 364 -40.98 -20.57 -9.43
C VAL A 364 -40.84 -20.97 -7.96
N ILE A 365 -41.91 -21.54 -7.36
CA ILE A 365 -41.87 -21.98 -5.95
C ILE A 365 -40.84 -23.09 -5.75
N GLU A 366 -40.73 -24.06 -6.69
CA GLU A 366 -39.69 -25.09 -6.64
C GLU A 366 -38.29 -24.51 -6.67
N GLY A 367 -37.99 -23.57 -7.61
CA GLY A 367 -36.71 -22.92 -7.73
C GLY A 367 -36.35 -22.07 -6.51
N VAL A 368 -37.31 -21.28 -6.02
CA VAL A 368 -37.13 -20.42 -4.83
C VAL A 368 -36.88 -21.25 -3.56
N LEU A 369 -37.64 -22.36 -3.36
CA LEU A 369 -37.43 -23.22 -2.21
C LEU A 369 -36.02 -23.86 -2.23
N LEU A 370 -35.57 -24.35 -3.38
CA LEU A 370 -34.25 -24.93 -3.53
C LEU A 370 -33.16 -23.87 -3.35
N ALA A 371 -33.35 -22.65 -3.84
CA ALA A 371 -32.41 -21.55 -3.66
C ALA A 371 -32.25 -21.12 -2.18
N LEU A 372 -33.37 -20.99 -1.47
CA LEU A 372 -33.35 -20.68 -0.04
C LEU A 372 -32.67 -21.78 0.78
N LEU A 373 -32.93 -23.05 0.46
CA LEU A 373 -32.27 -24.17 1.12
C LEU A 373 -30.75 -24.22 0.80
N ALA A 374 -30.36 -23.89 -0.44
CA ALA A 374 -29.01 -23.91 -0.90
C ALA A 374 -28.17 -22.72 -0.31
N PHE A 375 -28.84 -21.64 0.02
CA PHE A 375 -28.18 -20.46 0.60
C PHE A 375 -27.67 -20.71 2.02
N ILE A 376 -28.32 -21.60 2.79
CA ILE A 376 -27.91 -21.93 4.17
C ILE A 376 -26.48 -22.49 4.23
N PRO A 377 -26.16 -23.60 3.52
CA PRO A 377 -24.77 -24.08 3.52
C PRO A 377 -23.80 -23.12 2.83
N ALA A 378 -24.23 -22.35 1.84
CA ALA A 378 -23.39 -21.35 1.20
C ALA A 378 -22.94 -20.26 2.19
N ALA A 379 -23.86 -19.72 2.99
CA ALA A 379 -23.56 -18.72 4.01
C ALA A 379 -22.69 -19.28 5.16
N ALA A 380 -22.83 -20.56 5.48
CA ALA A 380 -22.01 -21.21 6.52
C ALA A 380 -20.59 -21.53 6.05
N LEU A 381 -20.40 -21.82 4.75
CA LEU A 381 -19.11 -22.22 4.19
C LEU A 381 -18.29 -21.01 3.67
N ALA A 382 -18.95 -19.92 3.27
CA ALA A 382 -18.26 -18.77 2.69
C ALA A 382 -17.19 -18.15 3.62
N PRO A 383 -17.44 -17.83 4.91
CA PRO A 383 -16.42 -17.24 5.79
C PRO A 383 -15.15 -18.10 5.97
N PRO A 384 -15.26 -19.41 6.36
CA PRO A 384 -14.06 -20.21 6.54
C PRO A 384 -13.29 -20.45 5.23
N CYS A 385 -13.98 -20.53 4.09
CA CYS A 385 -13.32 -20.63 2.80
C CYS A 385 -12.60 -19.31 2.43
N THR A 386 -13.21 -18.16 2.74
CA THR A 386 -12.57 -16.86 2.50
C THR A 386 -11.35 -16.67 3.40
N ALA A 387 -11.43 -17.05 4.68
CA ALA A 387 -10.30 -17.01 5.59
C ALA A 387 -9.12 -17.89 5.09
N ALA A 388 -9.41 -19.09 4.59
CA ALA A 388 -8.39 -19.96 4.00
C ALA A 388 -7.78 -19.37 2.71
N MET A 389 -8.54 -18.59 1.95
CA MET A 389 -8.04 -17.86 0.78
C MET A 389 -7.25 -16.62 1.20
N GLY A 390 -7.60 -15.97 2.32
CA GLY A 390 -6.85 -14.87 2.90
C GLY A 390 -5.39 -15.25 3.19
N GLY A 391 -5.16 -16.37 3.85
CA GLY A 391 -3.81 -16.89 4.05
C GLY A 391 -3.05 -17.22 2.75
N ALA A 392 -3.74 -17.56 1.66
CA ALA A 392 -3.10 -17.70 0.35
C ALA A 392 -2.74 -16.32 -0.25
N VAL A 393 -3.54 -15.29 0.03
CA VAL A 393 -3.26 -13.90 -0.35
C VAL A 393 -2.03 -13.38 0.39
N GLU A 394 -1.96 -13.58 1.71
CA GLU A 394 -0.78 -13.26 2.53
C GLU A 394 0.49 -13.90 1.97
N ASN A 395 0.43 -15.19 1.62
CA ASN A 395 1.56 -15.88 1.02
C ASN A 395 1.94 -15.34 -0.37
N ILE A 396 0.99 -14.84 -1.17
CA ILE A 396 1.28 -14.24 -2.47
C ILE A 396 1.88 -12.84 -2.29
N VAL A 397 1.39 -12.05 -1.33
CA VAL A 397 1.97 -10.74 -1.00
C VAL A 397 3.38 -10.92 -0.41
N ALA A 398 3.56 -11.90 0.48
CA ALA A 398 4.88 -12.25 1.00
C ALA A 398 5.85 -12.74 -0.10
N ALA A 399 5.36 -13.48 -1.10
CA ALA A 399 6.16 -13.93 -2.23
C ALA A 399 6.45 -12.82 -3.27
N GLN A 400 5.67 -11.74 -3.29
CA GLN A 400 5.95 -10.54 -4.09
C GLN A 400 6.98 -9.61 -3.42
N ASN A 401 7.23 -9.79 -2.13
CA ASN A 401 8.41 -9.27 -1.45
C ASN A 401 9.65 -10.11 -1.86
N GLU A 402 9.69 -10.52 -3.14
CA GLU A 402 10.78 -11.28 -3.70
C GLU A 402 12.11 -10.56 -3.49
N GLU A 403 13.12 -11.36 -3.26
CA GLU A 403 14.52 -10.92 -3.17
C GLU A 403 14.85 -9.90 -4.25
N PRO A 404 15.44 -8.74 -3.89
CA PRO A 404 15.84 -7.77 -4.89
C PRO A 404 16.65 -8.46 -5.98
N PRO A 405 16.40 -8.17 -7.26
CA PRO A 405 17.09 -8.83 -8.37
C PRO A 405 18.60 -8.61 -8.26
N GLU A 406 19.38 -9.66 -8.42
CA GLU A 406 20.83 -9.52 -8.58
C GLU A 406 21.13 -8.92 -9.96
N TYR A 407 21.48 -7.66 -10.00
CA TYR A 407 21.87 -7.00 -11.23
C TYR A 407 23.30 -7.33 -11.60
N SER A 408 23.52 -7.83 -12.82
CA SER A 408 24.85 -8.04 -13.38
C SER A 408 25.49 -6.70 -13.81
N GLU A 409 26.82 -6.66 -13.92
CA GLU A 409 27.54 -5.47 -14.41
C GLU A 409 27.08 -5.01 -15.81
N ALA A 410 26.66 -5.96 -16.65
CA ALA A 410 26.15 -5.66 -17.99
C ALA A 410 24.77 -4.97 -17.93
N GLU A 411 23.90 -5.38 -17.02
CA GLU A 411 22.58 -4.77 -16.81
C GLU A 411 22.71 -3.35 -16.22
N ILE A 412 23.60 -3.16 -15.25
CA ILE A 412 23.89 -1.84 -14.69
C ILE A 412 24.46 -0.90 -15.78
N ALA A 413 25.41 -1.39 -16.57
CA ALA A 413 25.95 -0.61 -17.68
C ALA A 413 24.94 -0.34 -18.80
N ALA A 414 23.94 -1.19 -18.98
CA ALA A 414 22.83 -0.95 -19.87
C ALA A 414 21.88 0.10 -19.30
N ALA A 415 21.50 -0.02 -18.04
CA ALA A 415 20.63 0.91 -17.32
C ALA A 415 21.21 2.33 -17.27
N MET A 416 22.52 2.47 -17.07
CA MET A 416 23.20 3.77 -17.16
C MET A 416 23.12 4.40 -18.55
N ARG A 417 22.98 3.60 -19.62
CA ARG A 417 22.90 4.10 -21.00
C ARG A 417 21.48 4.46 -21.42
N ASP A 418 20.48 3.75 -20.93
CA ASP A 418 19.08 3.95 -21.31
C ASP A 418 18.29 4.81 -20.31
N GLY A 419 18.91 5.22 -19.20
CA GLY A 419 18.30 6.08 -18.18
C GLY A 419 17.47 5.34 -17.13
N SER A 420 17.40 4.00 -17.18
CA SER A 420 16.67 3.20 -16.17
C SER A 420 17.46 2.97 -14.87
N PHE A 421 18.67 3.51 -14.78
CA PHE A 421 19.54 3.37 -13.62
C PHE A 421 18.91 3.91 -12.32
N VAL A 422 18.10 4.97 -12.41
CA VAL A 422 17.41 5.54 -11.24
C VAL A 422 16.45 4.53 -10.63
N ASN A 423 15.63 3.86 -11.44
CA ASN A 423 14.68 2.84 -10.97
C ASN A 423 15.43 1.63 -10.37
N MET A 424 16.58 1.27 -10.96
CA MET A 424 17.42 0.20 -10.44
C MET A 424 18.03 0.56 -9.09
N MET A 425 18.42 1.83 -8.89
CA MET A 425 18.92 2.33 -7.61
C MET A 425 17.83 2.31 -6.55
N GLU A 426 16.61 2.73 -6.87
CA GLU A 426 15.46 2.63 -5.97
C GLU A 426 15.21 1.19 -5.52
N ASP A 427 15.25 0.22 -6.44
CA ASP A 427 15.09 -1.19 -6.09
C ASP A 427 16.21 -1.71 -5.18
N MET A 428 17.45 -1.23 -5.36
CA MET A 428 18.59 -1.60 -4.52
C MET A 428 18.55 -0.97 -3.12
N GLN A 429 17.81 0.12 -2.93
CA GLN A 429 17.64 0.81 -1.64
C GLN A 429 16.43 0.30 -0.85
N LYS A 430 15.54 -0.49 -1.46
CA LYS A 430 14.36 -1.03 -0.77
C LYS A 430 14.74 -1.84 0.47
N LEU A 431 14.03 -1.55 1.54
CA LEU A 431 14.09 -2.30 2.79
C LEU A 431 12.93 -3.30 2.81
N TYR A 432 13.24 -4.55 3.17
CA TYR A 432 12.28 -5.64 3.23
C TYR A 432 12.07 -6.04 4.68
N LEU A 433 10.83 -6.00 5.15
CA LEU A 433 10.49 -6.55 6.47
C LEU A 433 10.44 -8.09 6.38
N ASP A 434 11.06 -8.77 7.34
CA ASP A 434 11.06 -10.24 7.42
C ASP A 434 9.66 -10.81 7.66
N GLU A 435 8.85 -10.09 8.43
CA GLU A 435 7.45 -10.44 8.64
C GLU A 435 6.58 -9.60 7.72
N PRO A 436 5.81 -10.23 6.82
CA PRO A 436 4.84 -9.49 6.04
C PRO A 436 3.87 -8.81 7.00
N VAL A 437 3.48 -7.58 6.69
CA VAL A 437 2.42 -6.87 7.42
C VAL A 437 1.24 -7.83 7.57
N GLU A 438 0.89 -8.19 8.81
CA GLU A 438 -0.28 -9.06 9.08
C GLU A 438 -1.51 -8.41 8.47
N ILE A 439 -1.98 -9.00 7.37
CA ILE A 439 -3.19 -8.54 6.68
C ILE A 439 -4.37 -9.22 7.39
N ASP A 440 -4.84 -8.62 8.48
CA ASP A 440 -6.07 -9.07 9.15
C ASP A 440 -7.27 -8.68 8.28
N MET A 441 -7.68 -9.60 7.39
CA MET A 441 -8.86 -9.41 6.57
C MET A 441 -10.11 -9.75 7.37
N ASP A 442 -10.98 -8.77 7.61
CA ASP A 442 -12.32 -9.03 8.15
C ASP A 442 -13.13 -9.93 7.19
N THR A 443 -13.23 -11.20 7.56
CA THR A 443 -14.03 -12.21 6.85
C THR A 443 -15.48 -12.28 7.37
N GLY A 444 -15.91 -11.30 8.14
CA GLY A 444 -17.22 -11.21 8.75
C GLY A 444 -18.36 -11.07 7.72
N LEU A 445 -19.39 -11.92 7.85
CA LEU A 445 -20.63 -11.78 7.10
C LEU A 445 -21.54 -10.77 7.76
N THR A 446 -21.70 -9.60 7.16
CA THR A 446 -22.69 -8.62 7.62
C THR A 446 -24.09 -8.98 7.10
N LEU A 447 -25.12 -8.75 7.93
CA LEU A 447 -26.52 -9.05 7.57
C LEU A 447 -26.98 -8.40 6.25
N PRO A 448 -26.62 -7.14 5.92
CA PRO A 448 -26.97 -6.54 4.62
C PRO A 448 -26.41 -7.31 3.41
N VAL A 449 -25.18 -7.81 3.49
CA VAL A 449 -24.54 -8.59 2.41
C VAL A 449 -25.27 -9.91 2.18
N VAL A 450 -25.57 -10.60 3.28
CA VAL A 450 -26.32 -11.85 3.25
C VAL A 450 -27.69 -11.64 2.58
N LEU A 451 -28.42 -10.59 2.96
CA LEU A 451 -29.73 -10.29 2.39
C LEU A 451 -29.66 -9.86 0.93
N ALA A 452 -28.68 -9.02 0.55
CA ALA A 452 -28.51 -8.56 -0.83
C ALA A 452 -28.14 -9.71 -1.78
N SER A 453 -27.18 -10.55 -1.41
CA SER A 453 -26.76 -11.72 -2.20
C SER A 453 -27.89 -12.76 -2.33
N MET A 454 -28.63 -13.01 -1.25
CA MET A 454 -29.81 -13.86 -1.30
C MET A 454 -30.90 -13.31 -2.24
N ALA A 455 -31.17 -12.01 -2.17
CA ALA A 455 -32.17 -11.36 -3.05
C ALA A 455 -31.74 -11.45 -4.52
N ALA A 456 -30.44 -11.20 -4.83
CA ALA A 456 -29.92 -11.33 -6.19
C ALA A 456 -30.02 -12.77 -6.73
N GLY A 457 -29.65 -13.77 -5.92
CA GLY A 457 -29.78 -15.19 -6.30
C GLY A 457 -31.21 -15.60 -6.55
N LEU A 458 -32.15 -15.18 -5.69
CA LEU A 458 -33.59 -15.45 -5.90
C LEU A 458 -34.12 -14.76 -7.16
N ALA A 459 -33.72 -13.52 -7.43
CA ALA A 459 -34.11 -12.80 -8.64
C ALA A 459 -33.63 -13.52 -9.92
N ALA A 460 -32.36 -13.99 -9.92
CA ALA A 460 -31.83 -14.78 -11.04
C ALA A 460 -32.60 -16.06 -11.30
N VAL A 461 -32.93 -16.82 -10.25
CA VAL A 461 -33.76 -18.05 -10.37
C VAL A 461 -35.15 -17.75 -10.93
N VAL A 462 -35.83 -16.72 -10.38
CA VAL A 462 -37.17 -16.32 -10.85
C VAL A 462 -37.13 -15.88 -12.32
N LEU A 463 -36.08 -15.13 -12.70
CA LEU A 463 -35.90 -14.66 -14.07
C LEU A 463 -35.71 -15.85 -15.05
N PHE A 464 -34.76 -16.75 -14.76
CA PHE A 464 -34.49 -17.89 -15.64
C PHE A 464 -35.65 -18.86 -15.74
N VAL A 465 -36.32 -19.19 -14.62
CA VAL A 465 -37.52 -19.99 -14.62
C VAL A 465 -38.65 -19.32 -15.43
N SER A 466 -38.80 -18.02 -15.32
CA SER A 466 -39.84 -17.27 -16.06
C SER A 466 -39.56 -17.25 -17.56
N ILE A 467 -38.33 -17.07 -18.00
CA ILE A 467 -37.96 -17.08 -19.42
C ILE A 467 -38.27 -18.48 -20.02
N GLN A 468 -37.77 -19.52 -19.38
CA GLN A 468 -37.87 -20.89 -19.91
C GLN A 468 -39.30 -21.46 -19.82
N SER A 469 -40.04 -21.12 -18.76
CA SER A 469 -41.43 -21.55 -18.63
C SER A 469 -42.35 -20.91 -19.68
N ARG A 470 -42.09 -19.67 -20.10
CA ARG A 470 -42.79 -19.00 -21.22
C ARG A 470 -42.63 -19.77 -22.52
N GLU A 471 -41.40 -20.21 -22.85
CA GLU A 471 -41.15 -21.04 -24.03
C GLU A 471 -41.95 -22.37 -23.97
N LEU A 472 -41.92 -23.05 -22.82
CA LEU A 472 -42.61 -24.32 -22.59
C LEU A 472 -44.13 -24.17 -22.67
N LEU A 473 -44.71 -23.12 -22.09
CA LEU A 473 -46.14 -22.87 -22.03
C LEU A 473 -46.72 -22.35 -23.36
N ASN A 474 -45.87 -21.75 -24.23
CA ASN A 474 -46.27 -21.28 -25.54
C ASN A 474 -46.07 -22.34 -26.64
N ALA A 475 -45.08 -23.22 -26.53
CA ALA A 475 -44.81 -24.31 -27.46
C ALA A 475 -45.90 -25.44 -27.45
N GLY A 476 -46.78 -25.46 -26.44
CA GLY A 476 -47.87 -26.40 -26.34
C GLY A 476 -49.16 -26.02 -27.15
N LEU A 477 -49.05 -24.98 -27.99
CA LEU A 477 -50.15 -24.50 -28.87
C LEU A 477 -49.90 -24.82 -30.36
N ARG A 478 -48.78 -25.48 -30.69
CA ARG A 478 -48.52 -26.01 -32.04
C ARG A 478 -48.57 -27.53 -32.07
#